data_36568bd5896dfaad8d6a4993d208d51d
#
_entry.id   36568bd5896dfaad8d6a4993d208d51d
#
_cell.length_a   1.000
_cell.length_b   1.000
_cell.length_c   1.000
_cell.angle_alpha   90.00
_cell.angle_beta   90.00
_cell.angle_gamma   90.00
#
_symmetry.space_group_name_H-M   'P 1'
#
loop_
_entity.id
_entity.type
_entity.pdbx_description
1 polymer ?
#
loop_
_entity_poly.entity_id
_entity_poly.type
_entity_poly.pdbx_seq_one_letter_code
_entity_poly.pdbx_strand_id
1 'polypeptide(L)'
;MSTLFVNNLNTASGSTITVPTGKVVVGTDGGTFKSPGQIIQTVAAEDTTMFAQGGTSYSNTGLELDITPKYSNSKILVCVREYFTFRTAANTERQADFRLLRLVSGGSDVQVAFQRINQWTADSSTAHYFGKMSAYDKLDSPATTSAINYRTQCKLNASSADLFVSHDSAICTMVAFEIAQ
;
A
#
# COMPACT_ATOMS: atom_id res chain seq x y z
N MET A 1 -19.32 -41.25 9.64
CA MET A 1 -19.21 -40.03 8.79
C MET A 1 -18.97 -40.45 7.36
N SER A 2 -19.75 -39.95 6.42
CA SER A 2 -19.51 -40.27 5.00
C SER A 2 -18.68 -39.13 4.39
N THR A 3 -17.59 -39.49 3.72
CA THR A 3 -16.72 -38.55 3.03
C THR A 3 -16.86 -38.77 1.51
N LEU A 4 -17.14 -37.70 0.77
CA LEU A 4 -17.19 -37.75 -0.70
C LEU A 4 -15.90 -37.11 -1.24
N PHE A 5 -15.14 -37.89 -2.03
CA PHE A 5 -13.98 -37.40 -2.77
C PHE A 5 -14.39 -37.14 -4.22
N VAL A 6 -14.28 -35.91 -4.67
CA VAL A 6 -14.58 -35.49 -6.04
C VAL A 6 -13.51 -34.54 -6.57
N ASN A 7 -13.12 -34.70 -7.84
CA ASN A 7 -12.20 -33.79 -8.50
C ASN A 7 -12.91 -32.52 -9.01
N ASN A 8 -14.20 -32.63 -9.32
CA ASN A 8 -15.03 -31.53 -9.75
C ASN A 8 -16.41 -31.63 -9.10
N LEU A 9 -16.93 -30.48 -8.67
CA LEU A 9 -18.29 -30.32 -8.22
C LEU A 9 -19.03 -29.47 -9.26
N ASN A 10 -20.00 -30.07 -9.96
CA ASN A 10 -20.76 -29.40 -11.00
C ASN A 10 -22.25 -29.62 -10.78
N THR A 11 -23.10 -28.79 -11.39
CA THR A 11 -24.56 -28.98 -11.39
C THR A 11 -24.98 -29.94 -12.49
N ALA A 12 -25.92 -30.83 -12.21
CA ALA A 12 -26.53 -31.70 -13.22
C ALA A 12 -27.43 -30.91 -14.19
N SER A 13 -28.01 -29.83 -13.71
CA SER A 13 -28.78 -28.85 -14.49
C SER A 13 -28.79 -27.52 -13.75
N GLY A 14 -28.78 -26.42 -14.51
CA GLY A 14 -28.72 -25.05 -13.92
C GLY A 14 -27.26 -24.60 -13.63
N SER A 15 -27.12 -23.44 -13.03
CA SER A 15 -25.84 -22.75 -12.81
C SER A 15 -25.47 -22.60 -11.33
N THR A 16 -26.23 -23.17 -10.39
CA THR A 16 -26.09 -22.91 -8.97
C THR A 16 -25.84 -24.19 -8.17
N ILE A 17 -24.80 -24.17 -7.33
CA ILE A 17 -24.58 -25.16 -6.28
C ILE A 17 -25.02 -24.50 -4.95
N THR A 18 -26.10 -25.03 -4.37
CA THR A 18 -26.66 -24.48 -3.14
C THR A 18 -26.08 -25.18 -1.91
N VAL A 19 -25.52 -24.40 -1.00
CA VAL A 19 -25.13 -24.90 0.33
C VAL A 19 -26.33 -24.73 1.27
N PRO A 20 -26.86 -25.80 1.86
CA PRO A 20 -28.03 -25.69 2.74
C PRO A 20 -27.76 -24.83 3.98
N THR A 21 -28.82 -24.23 4.54
CA THR A 21 -28.76 -23.46 5.78
C THR A 21 -28.07 -24.27 6.91
N GLY A 22 -27.16 -23.64 7.63
CA GLY A 22 -26.41 -24.26 8.72
C GLY A 22 -25.25 -25.16 8.26
N LYS A 23 -24.96 -25.19 6.96
CA LYS A 23 -23.77 -25.82 6.37
C LYS A 23 -22.80 -24.76 5.86
N VAL A 24 -21.52 -25.08 5.86
CA VAL A 24 -20.46 -24.20 5.37
C VAL A 24 -19.55 -24.94 4.41
N VAL A 25 -18.98 -24.23 3.47
CA VAL A 25 -17.85 -24.70 2.67
C VAL A 25 -16.60 -24.08 3.25
N VAL A 26 -15.64 -24.92 3.66
CA VAL A 26 -14.40 -24.47 4.30
C VAL A 26 -13.24 -24.73 3.35
N GLY A 27 -12.51 -23.66 3.01
CA GLY A 27 -11.21 -23.76 2.36
C GLY A 27 -10.12 -23.91 3.43
N THR A 28 -9.16 -24.80 3.22
CA THR A 28 -8.06 -25.03 4.17
C THR A 28 -6.94 -24.01 4.03
N ASP A 29 -6.81 -23.38 2.87
CA ASP A 29 -5.76 -22.41 2.56
C ASP A 29 -6.33 -21.13 1.91
N GLY A 30 -5.62 -20.01 2.10
CA GLY A 30 -5.92 -18.75 1.42
C GLY A 30 -5.94 -18.96 -0.12
N GLY A 31 -7.02 -18.53 -0.76
CA GLY A 31 -7.21 -18.72 -2.21
C GLY A 31 -7.83 -20.06 -2.63
N THR A 32 -8.18 -20.95 -1.71
CA THR A 32 -8.91 -22.20 -2.01
C THR A 32 -10.26 -21.94 -2.68
N PHE A 33 -10.95 -20.86 -2.27
CA PHE A 33 -12.12 -20.35 -2.99
C PHE A 33 -11.71 -19.12 -3.78
N LYS A 34 -11.84 -19.16 -5.09
CA LYS A 34 -11.54 -18.04 -5.97
C LYS A 34 -12.82 -17.58 -6.66
N SER A 35 -13.22 -16.34 -6.40
CA SER A 35 -14.28 -15.64 -7.12
C SER A 35 -13.76 -14.28 -7.58
N PRO A 36 -14.08 -13.81 -8.78
CA PRO A 36 -13.68 -12.48 -9.23
C PRO A 36 -14.07 -11.41 -8.21
N GLY A 37 -13.12 -10.52 -7.87
CA GLY A 37 -13.31 -9.48 -6.86
C GLY A 37 -13.10 -9.92 -5.39
N GLN A 38 -12.91 -11.21 -5.13
CA GLN A 38 -12.64 -11.70 -3.78
C GLN A 38 -11.26 -11.27 -3.30
N ILE A 39 -11.15 -10.84 -2.03
CA ILE A 39 -9.86 -10.66 -1.36
C ILE A 39 -9.31 -12.05 -1.01
N ILE A 40 -8.15 -12.39 -1.57
CA ILE A 40 -7.47 -13.67 -1.39
C ILE A 40 -6.56 -13.65 -0.16
N GLN A 41 -5.85 -12.54 0.01
CA GLN A 41 -4.99 -12.30 1.17
C GLN A 41 -4.88 -10.80 1.48
N THR A 42 -4.55 -10.51 2.72
CA THR A 42 -4.28 -9.16 3.21
C THR A 42 -2.96 -9.18 3.95
N VAL A 43 -2.10 -8.21 3.66
CA VAL A 43 -0.85 -7.98 4.38
C VAL A 43 -0.81 -6.53 4.81
N ALA A 44 -0.29 -6.25 6.01
CA ALA A 44 -0.16 -4.90 6.55
C ALA A 44 1.24 -4.70 7.11
N ALA A 45 1.71 -3.46 7.04
CA ALA A 45 2.93 -2.97 7.67
C ALA A 45 2.66 -1.64 8.35
N GLU A 46 3.38 -1.40 9.44
CA GLU A 46 3.36 -0.15 10.19
C GLU A 46 4.79 0.31 10.44
N ASP A 47 5.01 1.61 10.40
CA ASP A 47 6.27 2.24 10.78
C ASP A 47 6.00 3.45 11.69
N THR A 48 6.75 3.53 12.77
CA THR A 48 6.74 4.64 13.73
C THR A 48 8.09 5.31 13.84
N THR A 49 9.06 4.86 13.04
CA THR A 49 10.43 5.39 13.04
C THR A 49 10.46 6.72 12.31
N MET A 50 10.85 7.77 12.99
CA MET A 50 10.97 9.08 12.38
C MET A 50 12.05 9.07 11.29
N PHE A 51 11.67 9.48 10.09
CA PHE A 51 12.56 9.70 8.95
C PHE A 51 12.60 11.19 8.62
N ALA A 52 13.79 11.77 8.55
CA ALA A 52 14.00 13.17 8.21
C ALA A 52 14.51 13.30 6.77
N GLN A 53 13.80 14.08 5.94
CA GLN A 53 14.16 14.38 4.56
C GLN A 53 14.45 15.89 4.41
N GLY A 54 15.70 16.22 4.14
CA GLY A 54 16.14 17.62 3.88
C GLY A 54 16.54 17.86 2.41
N GLY A 55 16.47 16.83 1.57
CA GLY A 55 17.02 16.83 0.19
C GLY A 55 15.96 16.82 -0.91
N THR A 56 16.43 17.15 -2.12
CA THR A 56 15.61 17.14 -3.35
C THR A 56 15.66 15.81 -4.12
N SER A 57 16.41 14.85 -3.62
CA SER A 57 16.43 13.48 -4.14
C SER A 57 15.48 12.58 -3.36
N TYR A 58 14.87 11.61 -4.03
CA TYR A 58 14.03 10.63 -3.37
C TYR A 58 14.82 9.75 -2.40
N SER A 59 14.27 9.55 -1.20
CA SER A 59 14.78 8.63 -0.17
C SER A 59 13.65 7.79 0.39
N ASN A 60 13.94 6.56 0.80
CA ASN A 60 12.95 5.69 1.43
C ASN A 60 12.47 6.30 2.74
N THR A 61 11.17 6.23 3.01
CA THR A 61 10.57 6.71 4.27
C THR A 61 10.71 5.71 5.42
N GLY A 62 10.98 4.44 5.10
CA GLY A 62 10.99 3.32 6.03
C GLY A 62 9.74 2.44 5.93
N LEU A 63 8.63 2.98 5.44
CA LEU A 63 7.39 2.22 5.29
C LEU A 63 7.47 1.31 4.05
N GLU A 64 7.50 0.00 4.29
CA GLU A 64 7.54 -1.02 3.25
C GLU A 64 6.76 -2.28 3.63
N LEU A 65 6.35 -3.05 2.63
CA LEU A 65 5.52 -4.23 2.77
C LEU A 65 5.84 -5.24 1.68
N ASP A 66 5.98 -6.51 2.09
CA ASP A 66 6.17 -7.64 1.17
C ASP A 66 4.88 -8.42 0.98
N ILE A 67 4.56 -8.75 -0.28
CA ILE A 67 3.45 -9.63 -0.64
C ILE A 67 3.86 -10.58 -1.77
N THR A 68 3.46 -11.85 -1.65
CA THR A 68 3.63 -12.83 -2.73
C THR A 68 2.26 -13.18 -3.29
N PRO A 69 1.90 -12.71 -4.49
CA PRO A 69 0.59 -12.98 -5.07
C PRO A 69 0.38 -14.48 -5.29
N LYS A 70 -0.82 -14.95 -4.98
CA LYS A 70 -1.22 -16.35 -5.19
C LYS A 70 -1.48 -16.64 -6.67
N TYR A 71 -1.92 -15.65 -7.45
CA TYR A 71 -2.20 -15.79 -8.87
C TYR A 71 -1.59 -14.66 -9.68
N SER A 72 -1.04 -14.99 -10.85
CA SER A 72 -0.37 -14.00 -11.71
C SER A 72 -1.33 -12.97 -12.31
N ASN A 73 -2.62 -13.29 -12.40
CA ASN A 73 -3.64 -12.36 -12.88
C ASN A 73 -4.32 -11.55 -11.77
N SER A 74 -3.99 -11.76 -10.50
CA SER A 74 -4.52 -10.97 -9.38
C SER A 74 -4.13 -9.50 -9.51
N LYS A 75 -4.98 -8.64 -8.97
CA LYS A 75 -4.65 -7.24 -8.72
C LYS A 75 -4.30 -7.04 -7.26
N ILE A 76 -3.43 -6.09 -6.99
CA ILE A 76 -3.04 -5.72 -5.62
C ILE A 76 -3.53 -4.29 -5.36
N LEU A 77 -4.48 -4.12 -4.43
CA LEU A 77 -4.86 -2.81 -3.92
C LEU A 77 -3.93 -2.46 -2.77
N VAL A 78 -3.11 -1.44 -2.94
CA VAL A 78 -2.21 -0.93 -1.91
C VAL A 78 -2.75 0.39 -1.39
N CYS A 79 -3.01 0.45 -0.08
CA CYS A 79 -3.47 1.63 0.63
C CYS A 79 -2.33 2.14 1.50
N VAL A 80 -1.95 3.41 1.33
CA VAL A 80 -0.84 4.05 2.05
C VAL A 80 -1.36 5.23 2.87
N ARG A 81 -0.91 5.33 4.11
CA ARG A 81 -1.14 6.49 5.00
C ARG A 81 0.13 6.81 5.73
N GLU A 82 0.71 7.97 5.45
CA GLU A 82 1.94 8.45 6.06
C GLU A 82 1.68 9.82 6.71
N TYR A 83 1.79 9.87 8.03
CA TYR A 83 1.82 11.15 8.73
C TYR A 83 3.19 11.79 8.55
N PHE A 84 3.20 13.08 8.24
CA PHE A 84 4.43 13.85 8.14
C PHE A 84 4.25 15.28 8.65
N THR A 85 5.35 15.90 9.02
CA THR A 85 5.42 17.29 9.43
C THR A 85 6.38 18.05 8.53
N PHE A 86 5.93 19.16 7.96
CA PHE A 86 6.83 20.15 7.37
C PHE A 86 7.34 21.08 8.43
N ARG A 87 8.64 21.35 8.41
CA ARG A 87 9.24 22.50 9.03
C ARG A 87 9.66 23.48 7.95
N THR A 88 9.07 24.67 7.93
CA THR A 88 9.37 25.67 6.90
C THR A 88 9.76 26.99 7.54
N ALA A 89 10.76 27.70 6.96
CA ALA A 89 10.95 29.11 7.18
C ALA A 89 9.89 29.92 6.41
N ALA A 90 9.78 31.18 6.74
CA ALA A 90 8.79 32.13 6.27
C ALA A 90 8.64 32.35 4.78
N ASN A 91 7.46 32.82 4.37
CA ASN A 91 7.10 33.35 3.01
C ASN A 91 7.51 32.44 1.84
N THR A 92 7.32 31.13 1.97
CA THR A 92 7.69 30.20 0.92
C THR A 92 6.67 29.12 0.73
N GLU A 93 6.45 28.75 -0.51
CA GLU A 93 5.80 27.48 -0.85
C GLU A 93 6.79 26.32 -0.67
N ARG A 94 6.32 25.27 -0.03
CA ARG A 94 7.04 24.02 0.10
C ARG A 94 6.23 22.90 -0.50
N GLN A 95 6.91 22.03 -1.18
CA GLN A 95 6.29 20.85 -1.80
C GLN A 95 7.05 19.62 -1.35
N ALA A 96 6.31 18.59 -0.99
CA ALA A 96 6.83 17.25 -0.83
C ALA A 96 6.18 16.34 -1.86
N ASP A 97 7.01 15.57 -2.51
CA ASP A 97 6.60 14.51 -3.42
C ASP A 97 6.72 13.18 -2.70
N PHE A 98 5.63 12.42 -2.65
CA PHE A 98 5.57 11.05 -2.18
C PHE A 98 5.33 10.13 -3.36
N ARG A 99 5.96 8.97 -3.35
CA ARG A 99 5.72 7.95 -4.36
C ARG A 99 5.70 6.55 -3.76
N LEU A 100 4.89 5.69 -4.35
CA LEU A 100 4.89 4.26 -4.10
C LEU A 100 5.69 3.57 -5.20
N LEU A 101 6.65 2.78 -4.81
CA LEU A 101 7.42 1.91 -5.67
C LEU A 101 6.98 0.46 -5.50
N ARG A 102 7.03 -0.29 -6.59
CA ARG A 102 6.95 -1.74 -6.63
C ARG A 102 8.28 -2.30 -7.09
N LEU A 103 8.84 -3.23 -6.33
CA LEU A 103 10.00 -4.04 -6.71
C LEU A 103 9.57 -5.51 -6.76
N VAL A 104 9.54 -6.11 -7.93
CA VAL A 104 9.41 -7.57 -8.09
C VAL A 104 10.79 -8.19 -7.88
N SER A 105 10.86 -9.33 -7.16
CA SER A 105 12.12 -10.03 -6.89
C SER A 105 12.95 -10.24 -8.18
N GLY A 106 14.19 -9.80 -8.16
CA GLY A 106 15.11 -9.83 -9.32
C GLY A 106 14.89 -8.73 -10.36
N GLY A 107 13.95 -7.82 -10.17
CA GLY A 107 13.64 -6.71 -11.08
C GLY A 107 14.21 -5.37 -10.64
N SER A 108 13.64 -4.31 -11.20
CA SER A 108 13.94 -2.91 -10.86
C SER A 108 12.69 -2.24 -10.28
N ASP A 109 12.92 -1.14 -9.56
CA ASP A 109 11.86 -0.30 -9.03
C ASP A 109 10.95 0.27 -10.14
N VAL A 110 9.65 0.11 -9.96
CA VAL A 110 8.63 0.72 -10.81
C VAL A 110 7.77 1.65 -9.96
N GLN A 111 7.69 2.92 -10.34
CA GLN A 111 6.77 3.85 -9.68
C GLN A 111 5.33 3.52 -10.08
N VAL A 112 4.50 3.16 -9.10
CA VAL A 112 3.10 2.77 -9.33
C VAL A 112 2.09 3.83 -8.87
N ALA A 113 2.50 4.72 -7.94
CA ALA A 113 1.68 5.86 -7.54
C ALA A 113 2.56 7.07 -7.20
N PHE A 114 1.95 8.26 -7.21
CA PHE A 114 2.60 9.53 -6.91
C PHE A 114 1.59 10.49 -6.30
N GLN A 115 2.03 11.24 -5.29
CA GLN A 115 1.27 12.33 -4.70
C GLN A 115 2.20 13.52 -4.44
N ARG A 116 1.74 14.72 -4.76
CA ARG A 116 2.41 15.98 -4.40
C ARG A 116 1.57 16.72 -3.37
N ILE A 117 2.20 17.19 -2.32
CA ILE A 117 1.57 17.98 -1.28
C ILE A 117 2.28 19.32 -1.18
N ASN A 118 1.48 20.38 -1.29
CA ASN A 118 1.96 21.75 -1.22
C ASN A 118 1.58 22.38 0.12
N GLN A 119 2.49 23.20 0.66
CA GLN A 119 2.27 24.04 1.82
C GLN A 119 2.77 25.45 1.53
N TRP A 120 1.90 26.41 1.71
CA TRP A 120 2.25 27.84 1.68
C TRP A 120 2.31 28.39 3.10
N THR A 121 3.34 29.20 3.38
CA THR A 121 3.50 29.89 4.66
C THR A 121 3.66 31.38 4.40
N ALA A 122 2.73 32.19 4.92
CA ALA A 122 2.68 33.64 4.69
C ALA A 122 3.38 34.47 5.78
N ASP A 123 3.87 33.86 6.86
CA ASP A 123 4.50 34.56 7.98
C ASP A 123 6.01 34.65 7.82
N SER A 124 6.58 35.78 8.21
CA SER A 124 7.97 36.16 7.90
C SER A 124 9.00 35.95 9.02
N SER A 125 8.60 35.51 10.20
CA SER A 125 9.51 35.63 11.35
C SER A 125 9.89 34.36 12.10
N THR A 126 9.16 33.25 11.89
CA THR A 126 9.34 32.03 12.69
C THR A 126 9.25 30.76 11.85
N ALA A 127 9.97 29.73 12.25
CA ALA A 127 9.79 28.40 11.65
C ALA A 127 8.43 27.81 12.07
N HIS A 128 7.65 27.37 11.12
CA HIS A 128 6.34 26.76 11.34
C HIS A 128 6.41 25.24 11.11
N TYR A 129 5.67 24.50 11.93
CA TYR A 129 5.48 23.07 11.81
C TYR A 129 4.04 22.79 11.37
N PHE A 130 3.88 22.03 10.29
CA PHE A 130 2.58 21.66 9.76
C PHE A 130 2.50 20.14 9.65
N GLY A 131 1.72 19.53 10.56
CA GLY A 131 1.39 18.11 10.46
C GLY A 131 0.35 17.88 9.37
N LYS A 132 0.59 16.91 8.50
CA LYS A 132 -0.30 16.47 7.42
C LYS A 132 -0.25 14.95 7.26
N MET A 133 -1.17 14.46 6.45
CA MET A 133 -1.18 13.06 6.05
C MET A 133 -1.06 12.96 4.53
N SER A 134 -0.12 12.16 4.06
CA SER A 134 -0.09 11.63 2.71
C SER A 134 -0.92 10.35 2.70
N ALA A 135 -2.04 10.36 2.00
CA ALA A 135 -2.92 9.20 1.88
C ALA A 135 -3.30 9.00 0.42
N TYR A 136 -3.02 7.81 -0.09
CA TYR A 136 -3.36 7.43 -1.46
C TYR A 136 -3.49 5.93 -1.59
N ASP A 137 -4.36 5.52 -2.51
CA ASP A 137 -4.60 4.12 -2.83
C ASP A 137 -4.21 3.85 -4.29
N LYS A 138 -3.68 2.65 -4.53
CA LYS A 138 -3.30 2.21 -5.87
C LYS A 138 -3.74 0.78 -6.12
N LEU A 139 -4.57 0.59 -7.13
CA LEU A 139 -4.83 -0.74 -7.69
C LEU A 139 -3.74 -1.03 -8.73
N ASP A 140 -2.85 -1.95 -8.39
CA ASP A 140 -1.72 -2.39 -9.23
C ASP A 140 -2.02 -3.73 -9.90
N SER A 141 -1.36 -3.99 -11.03
CA SER A 141 -1.46 -5.23 -11.80
C SER A 141 -0.05 -5.77 -12.07
N PRO A 142 0.59 -6.43 -11.10
CA PRO A 142 1.99 -6.83 -11.20
C PRO A 142 2.25 -7.98 -12.18
N ALA A 143 1.21 -8.75 -12.53
CA ALA A 143 1.25 -9.88 -13.46
C ALA A 143 2.30 -10.95 -13.10
N THR A 144 2.47 -11.25 -11.82
CA THR A 144 3.47 -12.20 -11.31
C THR A 144 3.00 -12.92 -10.06
N THR A 145 3.59 -14.07 -9.77
CA THR A 145 3.51 -14.79 -8.49
C THR A 145 4.84 -14.72 -7.72
N SER A 146 5.83 -13.96 -8.22
CA SER A 146 7.07 -13.71 -7.48
C SER A 146 6.80 -12.73 -6.32
N ALA A 147 7.65 -12.77 -5.30
CA ALA A 147 7.58 -11.82 -4.18
C ALA A 147 7.71 -10.37 -4.68
N ILE A 148 6.90 -9.50 -4.13
CA ILE A 148 6.85 -8.07 -4.43
C ILE A 148 7.09 -7.31 -3.14
N ASN A 149 8.03 -6.36 -3.17
CA ASN A 149 8.18 -5.33 -2.14
C ASN A 149 7.51 -4.04 -2.64
N TYR A 150 6.55 -3.52 -1.86
CA TYR A 150 6.02 -2.18 -2.00
C TYR A 150 6.68 -1.29 -0.96
N ARG A 151 7.19 -0.12 -1.39
CA ARG A 151 7.83 0.83 -0.48
C ARG A 151 7.56 2.26 -0.87
N THR A 152 7.57 3.14 0.12
CA THR A 152 7.36 4.56 -0.09
C THR A 152 8.67 5.32 -0.08
N GLN A 153 8.71 6.36 -0.91
CA GLN A 153 9.78 7.33 -0.95
C GLN A 153 9.22 8.74 -0.95
N CYS A 154 9.97 9.66 -0.37
CA CYS A 154 9.65 11.08 -0.46
C CYS A 154 10.87 11.92 -0.82
N LYS A 155 10.59 13.14 -1.29
CA LYS A 155 11.59 14.20 -1.50
C LYS A 155 10.96 15.57 -1.28
N LEU A 156 11.78 16.57 -1.06
CA LEU A 156 11.40 17.97 -1.13
C LEU A 156 11.67 18.54 -2.52
N ASN A 157 10.97 19.61 -2.91
CA ASN A 157 11.28 20.36 -4.12
C ASN A 157 12.35 21.44 -3.92
N ALA A 158 12.68 21.75 -2.65
CA ALA A 158 13.74 22.69 -2.28
C ALA A 158 14.42 22.26 -0.98
N SER A 159 15.72 22.49 -0.88
CA SER A 159 16.59 22.06 0.25
C SER A 159 16.48 22.96 1.49
N SER A 160 15.65 23.99 1.48
CA SER A 160 15.49 24.93 2.60
C SER A 160 14.32 24.60 3.53
N ALA A 161 13.80 23.39 3.47
CA ALA A 161 12.79 22.87 4.38
C ALA A 161 13.20 21.51 4.91
N ASP A 162 12.60 21.11 6.02
CA ASP A 162 12.70 19.77 6.56
C ASP A 162 11.33 19.10 6.47
N LEU A 163 11.33 17.85 6.11
CA LEU A 163 10.17 16.95 6.13
C LEU A 163 10.48 15.81 7.08
N PHE A 164 9.62 15.63 8.07
CA PHE A 164 9.73 14.54 9.03
C PHE A 164 8.55 13.61 8.83
N VAL A 165 8.78 12.39 8.34
CA VAL A 165 7.79 11.32 8.25
C VAL A 165 7.78 10.56 9.57
N SER A 166 6.63 10.08 10.02
CA SER A 166 6.43 9.45 11.35
C SER A 166 6.88 10.34 12.51
N HIS A 167 6.72 11.66 12.36
CA HIS A 167 7.09 12.63 13.41
C HIS A 167 6.29 12.37 14.70
N ASP A 168 6.95 12.52 15.85
CA ASP A 168 6.37 12.23 17.18
C ASP A 168 5.83 10.79 17.32
N SER A 169 6.47 9.82 16.68
CA SER A 169 6.05 8.42 16.67
C SER A 169 4.65 8.18 16.09
N ALA A 170 4.19 9.09 15.24
CA ALA A 170 2.93 8.91 14.52
C ALA A 170 3.01 7.66 13.63
N ILE A 171 1.97 6.85 13.68
CA ILE A 171 1.92 5.59 12.95
C ILE A 171 1.69 5.86 11.47
N CYS A 172 2.61 5.40 10.63
CA CYS A 172 2.43 5.26 9.19
C CYS A 172 2.03 3.83 8.86
N THR A 173 1.10 3.64 7.95
CA THR A 173 0.54 2.33 7.63
C THR A 173 0.53 2.06 6.14
N MET A 174 0.79 0.82 5.76
CA MET A 174 0.57 0.30 4.42
C MET A 174 -0.21 -1.00 4.51
N VAL A 175 -1.25 -1.15 3.71
CA VAL A 175 -2.05 -2.38 3.61
C VAL A 175 -2.15 -2.78 2.15
N ALA A 176 -1.89 -4.04 1.86
CA ALA A 176 -2.06 -4.62 0.53
C ALA A 176 -3.12 -5.72 0.57
N PHE A 177 -4.06 -5.65 -0.38
CA PHE A 177 -5.12 -6.64 -0.59
C PHE A 177 -4.90 -7.30 -1.96
N GLU A 178 -4.69 -8.60 -1.99
CA GLU A 178 -4.74 -9.35 -3.25
C GLU A 178 -6.19 -9.62 -3.63
N ILE A 179 -6.58 -9.21 -4.84
CA ILE A 179 -7.93 -9.31 -5.37
C ILE A 179 -7.92 -10.27 -6.56
N ALA A 180 -8.73 -11.32 -6.47
CA ALA A 180 -8.94 -12.29 -7.53
C ALA A 180 -9.53 -11.65 -8.79
N GLN A 181 -9.10 -12.14 -9.98
CA GLN A 181 -9.64 -11.77 -11.27
C GLN A 181 -10.18 -13.01 -12.00
#